data_962cffb5930d982659071e610d56b959
#
_entry.id   962cffb5930d982659071e610d56b959
#
_cell.length_a   1.000
_cell.length_b   1.000
_cell.length_c   1.000
_cell.angle_alpha   90.00
_cell.angle_beta   90.00
_cell.angle_gamma   90.00
#
_symmetry.space_group_name_H-M   'P 1'
#
loop_
_entity.id
_entity.type
_entity.pdbx_description
1 polymer ?
#
loop_
_entity_poly.entity_id
_entity_poly.type
_entity_poly.pdbx_seq_one_letter_code
_entity_poly.pdbx_strand_id
1 'polypeptide(L)'
;MEIQESSDVCTVFQPVVEGCSIPKSMLYKDVAQEEVENRGEEAALDLIDWEASSDPDFYEKRHIYPKPVEETRQGDISEDWIYYGTPKFSGKRLILKPGEEFFSREGGVHNIFVWKGQGTVGGQEVAAGQFDLYSCMDELLITCQRAKEG
;
A
#
# COMPACT_ATOMS: atom_id res chain seq x y z
N MET A 1 -5.62 -1.23 -1.17
CA MET A 1 -4.36 -1.91 -0.82
C MET A 1 -3.54 -0.92 -0.03
N GLU A 2 -3.09 -1.30 1.12
CA GLU A 2 -2.22 -0.51 2.01
C GLU A 2 -0.83 -1.14 2.01
N ILE A 3 0.20 -0.35 1.75
CA ILE A 3 1.59 -0.79 1.81
C ILE A 3 2.21 -0.09 3.03
N GLN A 4 2.67 -0.88 3.98
CA GLN A 4 3.24 -0.39 5.23
C GLN A 4 4.69 -0.84 5.39
N GLU A 5 5.48 -0.03 6.06
CA GLU A 5 6.72 -0.50 6.66
C GLU A 5 6.38 -1.37 7.88
N SER A 6 7.34 -2.14 8.38
CA SER A 6 7.17 -3.03 9.54
C SER A 6 7.07 -2.27 10.88
N SER A 7 6.41 -1.11 10.88
CA SER A 7 6.11 -0.32 12.06
C SER A 7 4.60 -0.22 12.20
N ASP A 8 4.07 -0.68 13.32
CA ASP A 8 2.65 -0.62 13.63
C ASP A 8 2.37 0.57 14.56
N VAL A 9 2.42 1.77 14.00
CA VAL A 9 1.99 3.00 14.68
C VAL A 9 0.58 3.33 14.18
N CYS A 10 -0.42 2.88 14.91
CA CYS A 10 -1.81 3.12 14.56
C CYS A 10 -2.62 3.39 15.82
N THR A 11 -2.95 4.63 16.08
CA THR A 11 -3.79 5.04 17.20
C THR A 11 -5.25 5.13 16.77
N VAL A 12 -6.12 4.42 17.49
CA VAL A 12 -7.56 4.46 17.26
C VAL A 12 -8.18 5.49 18.19
N PHE A 13 -8.83 6.52 17.63
CA PHE A 13 -9.52 7.57 18.39
C PHE A 13 -11.01 7.30 18.59
N GLN A 14 -11.56 6.32 17.89
CA GLN A 14 -13.00 6.03 17.92
C GLN A 14 -13.32 5.00 19.02
N PRO A 15 -13.98 5.40 20.11
CA PRO A 15 -14.22 4.50 21.24
C PRO A 15 -15.28 3.44 20.96
N VAL A 16 -16.11 3.63 19.95
CA VAL A 16 -17.17 2.70 19.55
C VAL A 16 -17.20 2.58 18.02
N VAL A 17 -17.12 1.36 17.51
CA VAL A 17 -17.25 1.05 16.08
C VAL A 17 -18.39 0.06 15.91
N GLU A 18 -19.37 0.40 15.10
CA GLU A 18 -20.56 -0.44 14.82
C GLU A 18 -21.25 -0.99 16.09
N GLY A 19 -21.30 -0.20 17.14
CA GLY A 19 -21.88 -0.58 18.43
C GLY A 19 -20.95 -1.41 19.35
N CYS A 20 -19.76 -1.77 18.90
CA CYS A 20 -18.76 -2.46 19.68
C CYS A 20 -17.79 -1.46 20.33
N SER A 21 -17.59 -1.57 21.65
CA SER A 21 -16.61 -0.75 22.37
C SER A 21 -15.18 -1.21 22.05
N ILE A 22 -14.34 -0.27 21.70
CA ILE A 22 -12.91 -0.51 21.51
C ILE A 22 -12.21 -0.51 22.88
N PRO A 23 -11.38 -1.52 23.20
CA PRO A 23 -10.63 -1.56 24.43
C PRO A 23 -9.73 -0.32 24.60
N LYS A 24 -9.67 0.23 25.80
CA LYS A 24 -8.81 1.41 26.09
C LYS A 24 -7.34 1.16 25.76
N SER A 25 -6.87 -0.06 25.89
CA SER A 25 -5.49 -0.45 25.51
C SER A 25 -5.20 -0.31 24.01
N MET A 26 -6.23 -0.32 23.17
CA MET A 26 -6.07 -0.05 21.73
C MET A 26 -6.19 1.43 21.41
N LEU A 27 -7.02 2.18 22.14
CA LEU A 27 -7.17 3.62 21.95
C LEU A 27 -5.89 4.40 22.25
N TYR A 28 -5.06 3.90 23.17
CA TYR A 28 -3.87 4.61 23.65
C TYR A 28 -2.56 3.82 23.46
N LYS A 29 -2.56 2.81 22.57
CA LYS A 29 -1.41 1.91 22.45
C LYS A 29 -0.09 2.60 22.12
N ASP A 30 -0.15 3.74 21.42
CA ASP A 30 1.02 4.50 20.98
C ASP A 30 1.32 5.71 21.89
N VAL A 31 0.58 5.86 23.00
CA VAL A 31 0.80 6.90 24.01
C VAL A 31 1.47 6.27 25.23
N ALA A 32 2.49 6.93 25.79
CA ALA A 32 3.13 6.47 27.01
C ALA A 32 2.10 6.34 28.14
N GLN A 33 2.14 5.21 28.85
CA GLN A 33 1.16 4.93 29.91
C GLN A 33 1.09 6.03 30.97
N GLU A 34 2.23 6.59 31.36
CA GLU A 34 2.32 7.71 32.29
C GLU A 34 1.55 8.96 31.81
N GLU A 35 1.62 9.26 30.51
CA GLU A 35 0.87 10.37 29.91
C GLU A 35 -0.64 10.11 29.93
N VAL A 36 -1.06 8.87 29.65
CA VAL A 36 -2.47 8.48 29.69
C VAL A 36 -3.01 8.57 31.13
N GLU A 37 -2.23 8.15 32.14
CA GLU A 37 -2.62 8.23 33.54
C GLU A 37 -2.73 9.68 34.05
N ASN A 38 -1.84 10.57 33.57
CA ASN A 38 -1.80 11.96 34.03
C ASN A 38 -2.81 12.86 33.27
N ARG A 39 -3.01 12.63 32.00
CA ARG A 39 -3.74 13.53 31.09
C ARG A 39 -4.98 12.89 30.43
N GLY A 40 -5.14 11.57 30.55
CA GLY A 40 -6.27 10.87 29.95
C GLY A 40 -6.30 10.99 28.42
N GLU A 41 -7.49 11.27 27.89
CA GLU A 41 -7.70 11.37 26.45
C GLU A 41 -6.96 12.55 25.79
N GLU A 42 -6.63 13.59 26.55
CA GLU A 42 -5.87 14.73 26.01
C GLU A 42 -4.47 14.34 25.54
N ALA A 43 -3.85 13.32 26.14
CA ALA A 43 -2.54 12.83 25.72
C ALA A 43 -2.58 12.27 24.27
N ALA A 44 -3.69 11.66 23.88
CA ALA A 44 -3.84 11.15 22.51
C ALA A 44 -4.03 12.26 21.46
N LEU A 45 -4.58 13.41 21.88
CA LEU A 45 -4.76 14.56 20.96
C LEU A 45 -3.44 15.18 20.51
N ASP A 46 -2.36 15.02 21.30
CA ASP A 46 -1.03 15.50 20.93
C ASP A 46 -0.39 14.70 19.78
N LEU A 47 -0.90 13.50 19.49
CA LEU A 47 -0.47 12.70 18.35
C LEU A 47 -1.03 13.21 17.02
N ILE A 48 -2.02 14.08 17.07
CA ILE A 48 -2.66 14.63 15.85
C ILE A 48 -1.83 15.78 15.33
N ASP A 49 -1.39 15.68 14.10
CA ASP A 49 -0.83 16.81 13.37
C ASP A 49 -1.95 17.78 12.98
N TRP A 50 -2.26 18.69 13.90
CA TRP A 50 -3.33 19.67 13.73
C TRP A 50 -3.07 20.64 12.58
N GLU A 51 -1.81 21.00 12.35
CA GLU A 51 -1.43 21.89 11.25
C GLU A 51 -1.73 21.21 9.92
N ALA A 52 -1.26 19.97 9.75
CA ALA A 52 -1.54 19.20 8.55
C ALA A 52 -3.04 18.90 8.38
N SER A 53 -3.74 18.54 9.47
CA SER A 53 -5.15 18.17 9.45
C SER A 53 -6.08 19.33 9.12
N SER A 54 -5.67 20.57 9.43
CA SER A 54 -6.42 21.79 9.13
C SER A 54 -5.97 22.51 7.85
N ASP A 55 -4.97 21.99 7.15
CA ASP A 55 -4.48 22.56 5.90
C ASP A 55 -5.52 22.39 4.78
N PRO A 56 -6.10 23.49 4.23
CA PRO A 56 -7.06 23.38 3.14
C PRO A 56 -6.49 22.77 1.87
N ASP A 57 -5.16 22.83 1.69
CA ASP A 57 -4.44 22.29 0.55
C ASP A 57 -3.82 20.91 0.87
N PHE A 58 -4.27 20.25 1.95
CA PHE A 58 -3.72 18.97 2.41
C PHE A 58 -3.63 17.92 1.30
N TYR A 59 -4.71 17.77 0.55
CA TYR A 59 -4.77 16.79 -0.55
C TYR A 59 -3.73 17.10 -1.62
N GLU A 60 -3.70 18.35 -2.11
CA GLU A 60 -2.79 18.75 -3.19
C GLU A 60 -1.31 18.61 -2.79
N LYS A 61 -0.98 18.92 -1.54
CA LYS A 61 0.40 18.85 -1.05
C LYS A 61 0.88 17.42 -0.80
N ARG A 62 -0.04 16.48 -0.54
CA ARG A 62 0.31 15.09 -0.14
C ARG A 62 -0.10 14.03 -1.13
N HIS A 63 -0.95 14.36 -2.10
CA HIS A 63 -1.33 13.40 -3.12
C HIS A 63 -0.16 13.12 -4.06
N ILE A 64 0.18 11.84 -4.18
CA ILE A 64 1.22 11.37 -5.10
C ILE A 64 0.55 10.99 -6.41
N TYR A 65 0.78 11.79 -7.45
CA TYR A 65 0.24 11.52 -8.78
C TYR A 65 1.06 10.45 -9.50
N PRO A 66 0.42 9.51 -10.20
CA PRO A 66 1.14 8.57 -11.07
C PRO A 66 2.02 9.31 -12.08
N LYS A 67 3.21 8.80 -12.33
CA LYS A 67 4.12 9.32 -13.34
C LYS A 67 4.64 8.21 -14.24
N PRO A 68 4.81 8.46 -15.55
CA PRO A 68 5.32 7.46 -16.47
C PRO A 68 6.70 6.94 -16.08
N VAL A 69 6.93 5.65 -16.33
CA VAL A 69 8.25 5.02 -16.21
C VAL A 69 8.95 5.15 -17.55
N GLU A 70 9.86 6.10 -17.68
CA GLU A 70 10.53 6.36 -18.95
C GLU A 70 11.61 5.32 -19.29
N GLU A 71 12.26 4.75 -18.27
CA GLU A 71 13.38 3.84 -18.43
C GLU A 71 12.99 2.49 -19.05
N THR A 72 11.74 2.06 -18.83
CA THR A 72 11.24 0.75 -19.29
C THR A 72 10.17 0.85 -20.34
N ARG A 73 10.01 2.02 -20.96
CA ARG A 73 8.97 2.24 -21.98
C ARG A 73 9.12 1.27 -23.15
N GLN A 74 8.08 0.47 -23.37
CA GLN A 74 8.01 -0.52 -24.46
C GLN A 74 6.79 -0.21 -25.34
N GLY A 75 7.03 0.51 -26.43
CA GLY A 75 5.94 0.88 -27.36
C GLY A 75 4.86 1.74 -26.70
N ASP A 76 3.61 1.32 -26.85
CA ASP A 76 2.43 1.99 -26.31
C ASP A 76 1.99 1.45 -24.93
N ILE A 77 2.78 0.57 -24.33
CA ILE A 77 2.49 0.00 -23.01
C ILE A 77 2.57 1.09 -21.96
N SER A 78 1.51 1.21 -21.16
CA SER A 78 1.46 2.16 -20.05
C SER A 78 2.02 1.52 -18.79
N GLU A 79 3.16 2.00 -18.35
CA GLU A 79 3.76 1.70 -17.05
C GLU A 79 3.93 3.01 -16.27
N ASP A 80 3.33 3.08 -15.09
CA ASP A 80 3.36 4.27 -14.25
C ASP A 80 3.83 3.93 -12.84
N TRP A 81 4.69 4.75 -12.27
CA TRP A 81 4.96 4.77 -10.85
C TRP A 81 3.72 5.25 -10.08
N ILE A 82 3.26 4.46 -9.11
CA ILE A 82 2.15 4.80 -8.21
C ILE A 82 2.60 4.95 -6.76
N TYR A 83 3.68 4.27 -6.35
CA TYR A 83 4.36 4.44 -5.07
C TYR A 83 5.84 4.71 -5.33
N TYR A 84 6.28 5.88 -4.92
CA TYR A 84 7.67 6.31 -5.07
C TYR A 84 7.98 7.40 -4.03
N GLY A 85 9.26 7.69 -3.82
CA GLY A 85 9.69 8.69 -2.85
C GLY A 85 10.13 8.11 -1.50
N THR A 86 10.06 6.78 -1.32
CA THR A 86 10.69 6.08 -0.21
C THR A 86 11.72 5.07 -0.73
N PRO A 87 12.86 4.88 -0.03
CA PRO A 87 13.86 3.88 -0.41
C PRO A 87 13.46 2.44 -0.01
N LYS A 88 12.36 2.26 0.70
CA LYS A 88 11.96 0.96 1.27
C LYS A 88 11.19 0.09 0.31
N PHE A 89 10.30 0.70 -0.45
CA PHE A 89 9.48 0.02 -1.44
C PHE A 89 9.06 0.98 -2.55
N SER A 90 8.65 0.42 -3.65
CA SER A 90 8.03 1.17 -4.75
C SER A 90 6.93 0.34 -5.38
N GLY A 91 6.04 0.97 -6.10
CA GLY A 91 4.98 0.27 -6.82
C GLY A 91 4.71 0.91 -8.16
N LYS A 92 4.43 0.06 -9.12
CA LYS A 92 4.08 0.44 -10.48
C LYS A 92 2.71 -0.12 -10.87
N ARG A 93 2.06 0.57 -11.75
CA ARG A 93 0.88 0.08 -12.46
C ARG A 93 1.26 -0.20 -13.89
N LEU A 94 1.02 -1.42 -14.35
CA LEU A 94 1.21 -1.84 -15.72
C LEU A 94 -0.14 -2.09 -16.38
N ILE A 95 -0.36 -1.53 -17.56
CA ILE A 95 -1.56 -1.75 -18.34
C ILE A 95 -1.14 -2.29 -19.71
N LEU A 96 -1.61 -3.51 -20.00
CA LEU A 96 -1.41 -4.20 -21.28
C LEU A 96 -2.74 -4.31 -22.02
N LYS A 97 -2.72 -4.06 -23.32
CA LYS A 97 -3.84 -4.39 -24.20
C LYS A 97 -3.82 -5.88 -24.54
N PRO A 98 -4.94 -6.44 -25.00
CA PRO A 98 -4.96 -7.83 -25.43
C PRO A 98 -3.89 -8.13 -26.50
N GLY A 99 -3.10 -9.18 -26.26
CA GLY A 99 -2.02 -9.61 -27.15
C GLY A 99 -0.69 -8.87 -27.00
N GLU A 100 -0.60 -7.89 -26.11
CA GLU A 100 0.68 -7.25 -25.78
C GLU A 100 1.49 -8.07 -24.78
N GLU A 101 2.81 -7.98 -24.91
CA GLU A 101 3.78 -8.62 -24.01
C GLU A 101 4.69 -7.56 -23.41
N PHE A 102 5.01 -7.73 -22.14
CA PHE A 102 5.93 -6.87 -21.39
C PHE A 102 7.05 -7.68 -20.76
N PHE A 103 8.26 -7.21 -20.89
CA PHE A 103 9.44 -7.83 -20.33
C PHE A 103 10.08 -6.92 -19.28
N SER A 104 9.91 -7.27 -18.01
CA SER A 104 10.64 -6.61 -16.93
C SER A 104 12.07 -7.13 -16.82
N ARG A 105 13.00 -6.20 -16.63
CA ARG A 105 14.42 -6.50 -16.36
C ARG A 105 14.83 -6.08 -14.94
N GLU A 106 13.89 -5.74 -14.12
CA GLU A 106 14.16 -5.34 -12.75
C GLU A 106 14.61 -6.55 -11.94
N GLY A 107 15.71 -6.39 -11.22
CA GLY A 107 16.16 -7.38 -10.24
C GLY A 107 15.53 -7.11 -8.90
N GLY A 108 15.13 -8.17 -8.19
CA GLY A 108 14.58 -8.04 -6.85
C GLY A 108 13.35 -8.90 -6.62
N VAL A 109 12.69 -8.67 -5.48
CA VAL A 109 11.44 -9.32 -5.14
C VAL A 109 10.29 -8.43 -5.61
N HIS A 110 9.39 -9.02 -6.38
CA HIS A 110 8.20 -8.32 -6.87
C HIS A 110 6.95 -9.05 -6.42
N ASN A 111 5.99 -8.30 -5.92
CA ASN A 111 4.65 -8.79 -5.69
C ASN A 111 3.73 -8.22 -6.77
N ILE A 112 3.06 -9.08 -7.53
CA ILE A 112 2.19 -8.71 -8.63
C ILE A 112 0.75 -9.02 -8.27
N PHE A 113 -0.10 -8.01 -8.34
CA PHE A 113 -1.55 -8.16 -8.19
C PHE A 113 -2.22 -7.97 -9.54
N VAL A 114 -3.03 -8.94 -9.96
CA VAL A 114 -3.82 -8.84 -11.17
C VAL A 114 -5.13 -8.13 -10.84
N TRP A 115 -5.14 -6.82 -11.06
CA TRP A 115 -6.27 -5.96 -10.71
C TRP A 115 -7.44 -6.08 -11.67
N LYS A 116 -7.17 -6.29 -12.96
CA LYS A 116 -8.20 -6.39 -14.01
C LYS A 116 -7.70 -7.21 -15.18
N GLY A 117 -8.58 -8.03 -15.74
CA GLY A 117 -8.29 -8.84 -16.92
C GLY A 117 -7.70 -10.20 -16.57
N GLN A 118 -7.07 -10.81 -17.56
CA GLN A 118 -6.43 -12.12 -17.48
C GLN A 118 -5.24 -12.19 -18.42
N GLY A 119 -4.29 -13.05 -18.13
CA GLY A 119 -3.07 -13.22 -18.94
C GLY A 119 -2.15 -14.29 -18.42
N THR A 120 -0.87 -14.17 -18.74
CA THR A 120 0.17 -15.05 -18.23
C THR A 120 1.33 -14.24 -17.66
N VAL A 121 1.88 -14.69 -16.54
CA VAL A 121 3.09 -14.11 -15.94
C VAL A 121 4.10 -15.24 -15.71
N GLY A 122 5.25 -15.18 -16.36
CA GLY A 122 6.27 -16.23 -16.26
C GLY A 122 5.77 -17.62 -16.68
N GLY A 123 4.80 -17.69 -17.60
CA GLY A 123 4.16 -18.93 -18.06
C GLY A 123 3.02 -19.45 -17.17
N GLN A 124 2.66 -18.74 -16.11
CA GLN A 124 1.51 -19.08 -15.27
C GLN A 124 0.29 -18.24 -15.71
N GLU A 125 -0.85 -18.89 -15.84
CA GLU A 125 -2.12 -18.20 -16.08
C GLU A 125 -2.53 -17.44 -14.83
N VAL A 126 -3.01 -16.22 -15.03
CA VAL A 126 -3.45 -15.31 -13.96
C VAL A 126 -4.69 -14.56 -14.38
N ALA A 127 -5.56 -14.25 -13.42
CA ALA A 127 -6.79 -13.50 -13.66
C ALA A 127 -7.13 -12.59 -12.47
N ALA A 128 -7.83 -11.50 -12.75
CA ALA A 128 -8.51 -10.74 -11.73
C ALA A 128 -9.69 -11.55 -11.19
N GLY A 129 -9.72 -11.81 -9.89
CA GLY A 129 -10.86 -12.40 -9.22
C GLY A 129 -12.08 -11.47 -9.22
N GLN A 130 -13.21 -11.99 -8.78
CA GLN A 130 -14.35 -11.13 -8.42
C GLN A 130 -14.06 -10.48 -7.06
N PHE A 131 -14.35 -9.20 -6.95
CA PHE A 131 -14.14 -8.46 -5.69
C PHE A 131 -15.26 -8.82 -4.70
N ASP A 132 -15.15 -9.97 -4.08
CA ASP A 132 -16.03 -10.42 -3.00
C ASP A 132 -15.20 -10.94 -1.82
N LEU A 133 -15.87 -11.29 -0.71
CA LEU A 133 -15.20 -11.80 0.50
C LEU A 133 -14.55 -13.19 0.33
N TYR A 134 -14.77 -13.88 -0.77
CA TYR A 134 -14.39 -15.27 -0.98
C TYR A 134 -13.48 -15.49 -2.19
N SER A 135 -13.46 -14.56 -3.14
CA SER A 135 -12.60 -14.61 -4.32
C SER A 135 -11.49 -13.57 -4.21
N CYS A 136 -10.26 -14.03 -4.17
CA CYS A 136 -9.10 -13.18 -4.21
C CYS A 136 -8.67 -12.96 -5.67
N MET A 137 -8.18 -11.76 -5.98
CA MET A 137 -7.43 -11.56 -7.21
C MET A 137 -6.13 -12.37 -7.15
N ASP A 138 -5.64 -12.82 -8.31
CA ASP A 138 -4.38 -13.54 -8.35
C ASP A 138 -3.22 -12.65 -7.93
N GLU A 139 -2.41 -13.18 -7.04
CA GLU A 139 -1.22 -12.57 -6.49
C GLU A 139 -0.02 -13.48 -6.73
N LEU A 140 1.04 -12.94 -7.30
CA LEU A 140 2.26 -13.68 -7.54
C LEU A 140 3.45 -13.02 -6.86
N LEU A 141 4.20 -13.80 -6.11
CA LEU A 141 5.48 -13.40 -5.57
C LEU A 141 6.59 -13.87 -6.52
N ILE A 142 7.27 -12.94 -7.15
CA ILE A 142 8.40 -13.21 -8.03
C ILE A 142 9.69 -12.89 -7.29
N THR A 143 10.56 -13.90 -7.16
CA THR A 143 11.88 -13.76 -6.55
C THR A 143 12.96 -13.97 -7.59
N CYS A 144 14.10 -13.29 -7.45
CA CYS A 144 15.26 -13.58 -8.29
C CYS A 144 15.86 -14.95 -7.94
N GLN A 145 16.61 -15.54 -8.88
CA GLN A 145 17.25 -16.83 -8.67
C GLN A 145 18.16 -16.84 -7.43
N ARG A 146 18.83 -15.72 -7.14
CA ARG A 146 19.70 -15.56 -5.97
C ARG A 146 18.96 -15.69 -4.63
N ALA A 147 17.66 -15.30 -4.58
CA ALA A 147 16.82 -15.47 -3.39
C ALA A 147 16.37 -16.92 -3.19
N LYS A 148 16.52 -17.79 -4.22
CA LYS A 148 16.20 -19.22 -4.13
C LYS A 148 17.40 -20.05 -3.66
N GLU A 149 18.58 -19.50 -3.77
CA GLU A 149 19.85 -20.18 -3.45
C GLU A 149 20.39 -19.81 -2.06
N GLY A 150 19.80 -18.82 -1.40
CA GLY A 150 20.23 -18.28 -0.12
C GLY A 150 19.40 -18.61 1.03
#